data_7ad959c284eeb08eb172484889f7aa52
#
_entry.id   7ad959c284eeb08eb172484889f7aa52
#
_cell.length_a   1.000
_cell.length_b   1.000
_cell.length_c   1.000
_cell.angle_alpha   90.00
_cell.angle_beta   90.00
_cell.angle_gamma   90.00
#
_symmetry.space_group_name_H-M   'P 1'
#
loop_
_entity.id
_entity.type
_entity.pdbx_description
1 polymer ?
#
loop_
_entity_poly.entity_id
_entity_poly.type
_entity_poly.pdbx_seq_one_letter_code
_entity_poly.pdbx_strand_id
1 'polypeptide(L)'
;HPTCARLSDACERAAQDAGITVHRGGTYLAMEGPQFSTMAESRLYRDHWGFDVIGMTGMPEAKLAREAELCYACVAMITDYDSWHPDHGAVDITAIIATLTGNADKGRALVARLPTLLGGVRAPCPHGCDRALDFALLTAPDKRDPQLLARLDAVAGRVLGQKHTG
;
A
#
# COMPACT_ATOMS: atom_id res chain seq x y z
N HIS A 1 -9.35 -6.42 4.27
CA HIS A 1 -8.19 -5.65 4.71
C HIS A 1 -7.48 -5.04 3.50
N PRO A 2 -7.08 -3.75 3.54
CA PRO A 2 -6.38 -3.11 2.43
C PRO A 2 -4.94 -3.62 2.24
N THR A 3 -4.32 -4.10 3.32
CA THR A 3 -2.94 -4.61 3.33
C THR A 3 -2.88 -6.12 3.57
N CYS A 4 -1.88 -6.78 3.02
CA CYS A 4 -1.62 -8.21 3.16
C CYS A 4 -0.64 -8.44 4.32
N ALA A 5 -1.05 -9.15 5.37
CA ALA A 5 -0.20 -9.43 6.53
C ALA A 5 1.08 -10.18 6.13
N ARG A 6 0.97 -11.23 5.28
CA ARG A 6 2.14 -11.98 4.80
C ARG A 6 3.19 -11.07 4.13
N LEU A 7 2.75 -10.14 3.27
CA LEU A 7 3.69 -9.22 2.61
C LEU A 7 4.25 -8.20 3.59
N SER A 8 3.43 -7.71 4.52
CA SER A 8 3.88 -6.81 5.58
C SER A 8 4.92 -7.48 6.49
N ASP A 9 4.75 -8.76 6.84
CA ASP A 9 5.72 -9.53 7.62
C ASP A 9 7.05 -9.70 6.85
N ALA A 10 6.98 -9.93 5.54
CA ALA A 10 8.19 -9.98 4.70
C ALA A 10 8.90 -8.62 4.64
N CYS A 11 8.15 -7.52 4.53
CA CYS A 11 8.72 -6.16 4.54
C CYS A 11 9.41 -5.85 5.88
N GLU A 12 8.78 -6.21 7.00
CA GLU A 12 9.37 -6.02 8.33
C GLU A 12 10.68 -6.80 8.48
N ARG A 13 10.69 -8.08 8.11
CA ARG A 13 11.90 -8.91 8.13
C ARG A 13 13.00 -8.35 7.21
N ALA A 14 12.63 -7.93 6.00
CA ALA A 14 13.56 -7.31 5.07
C ALA A 14 14.20 -6.03 5.63
N ALA A 15 13.44 -5.22 6.36
CA ALA A 15 13.94 -4.04 7.04
C ALA A 15 14.91 -4.41 8.18
N GLN A 16 14.53 -5.37 9.02
CA GLN A 16 15.37 -5.88 10.12
C GLN A 16 16.69 -6.45 9.59
N ASP A 17 16.64 -7.29 8.56
CA ASP A 17 17.83 -7.88 7.92
C ASP A 17 18.74 -6.81 7.25
N ALA A 18 18.16 -5.65 6.92
CA ALA A 18 18.91 -4.51 6.41
C ALA A 18 19.42 -3.57 7.51
N GLY A 19 19.17 -3.86 8.79
CA GLY A 19 19.50 -2.98 9.91
C GLY A 19 18.70 -1.67 9.93
N ILE A 20 17.49 -1.67 9.34
CA ILE A 20 16.61 -0.51 9.27
C ILE A 20 15.64 -0.56 10.45
N THR A 21 15.57 0.53 11.22
CA THR A 21 14.53 0.67 12.25
C THR A 21 13.16 0.70 11.59
N VAL A 22 12.26 -0.18 12.03
CA VAL A 22 10.90 -0.31 11.50
C VAL A 22 9.90 -0.39 12.64
N HIS A 23 8.74 0.24 12.46
CA HIS A 23 7.58 0.13 13.32
C HIS A 23 6.48 -0.62 12.57
N ARG A 24 5.98 -1.67 13.20
CA ARG A 24 4.98 -2.54 12.58
C ARG A 24 3.56 -2.08 12.94
N GLY A 25 2.70 -2.02 11.94
CA GLY A 25 1.29 -1.68 12.14
C GLY A 25 1.04 -0.18 12.06
N GLY A 26 -0.11 0.21 12.57
CA GLY A 26 -0.58 1.59 12.55
C GLY A 26 -1.67 1.85 11.51
N THR A 27 -2.26 3.03 11.62
CA THR A 27 -3.32 3.51 10.73
C THR A 27 -2.78 4.60 9.83
N TYR A 28 -2.92 4.38 8.52
CA TYR A 28 -2.52 5.32 7.48
C TYR A 28 -3.72 6.15 7.04
N LEU A 29 -3.63 7.47 7.15
CA LEU A 29 -4.58 8.40 6.55
C LEU A 29 -4.16 8.72 5.12
N ALA A 30 -5.01 8.42 4.15
CA ALA A 30 -4.85 8.86 2.77
C ALA A 30 -5.63 10.17 2.56
N MET A 31 -4.94 11.28 2.39
CA MET A 31 -5.54 12.56 2.04
C MET A 31 -5.37 12.84 0.54
N GLU A 32 -6.34 13.53 -0.07
CA GLU A 32 -6.29 13.77 -1.51
C GLU A 32 -5.25 14.81 -1.94
N GLY A 33 -4.95 15.79 -1.09
CA GLY A 33 -4.15 16.92 -1.50
C GLY A 33 -4.95 17.91 -2.39
N PRO A 34 -4.30 18.79 -3.14
CA PRO A 34 -2.83 18.93 -3.35
C PRO A 34 -2.08 19.57 -2.19
N GLN A 35 -2.77 20.20 -1.22
CA GLN A 35 -2.14 20.81 -0.04
C GLN A 35 -1.84 19.77 1.03
N PHE A 36 -0.90 20.10 1.91
CA PHE A 36 -0.67 19.40 3.17
C PHE A 36 -1.71 19.79 4.22
N SER A 37 -1.77 19.02 5.31
CA SER A 37 -2.69 19.26 6.41
C SER A 37 -2.45 20.62 7.06
N THR A 38 -3.52 21.31 7.39
CA THR A 38 -3.46 22.43 8.34
C THR A 38 -3.18 21.89 9.75
N MET A 39 -2.73 22.75 10.65
CA MET A 39 -2.52 22.36 12.05
C MET A 39 -3.80 21.82 12.71
N ALA A 40 -4.96 22.37 12.36
CA ALA A 40 -6.25 21.92 12.89
C ALA A 40 -6.61 20.49 12.40
N GLU A 41 -6.39 20.21 11.11
CA GLU A 41 -6.57 18.87 10.53
C GLU A 41 -5.60 17.88 11.14
N SER A 42 -4.33 18.22 11.23
CA SER A 42 -3.28 17.38 11.79
C SER A 42 -3.57 16.97 13.25
N ARG A 43 -4.04 17.91 14.07
CA ARG A 43 -4.48 17.62 15.44
C ARG A 43 -5.72 16.75 15.47
N LEU A 44 -6.69 16.96 14.58
CA LEU A 44 -7.87 16.11 14.47
C LEU A 44 -7.48 14.66 14.14
N TYR A 45 -6.62 14.48 13.15
CA TYR A 45 -6.17 13.15 12.71
C TYR A 45 -5.40 12.41 13.81
N ARG A 46 -4.48 13.10 14.48
CA ARG A 46 -3.64 12.52 15.51
C ARG A 46 -4.39 12.34 16.85
N ASP A 47 -4.97 13.43 17.37
CA ASP A 47 -5.42 13.47 18.76
C ASP A 47 -6.83 12.87 18.95
N HIS A 48 -7.67 12.96 17.92
CA HIS A 48 -9.05 12.47 17.97
C HIS A 48 -9.27 11.17 17.20
N TRP A 49 -8.63 11.00 16.05
CA TRP A 49 -8.79 9.78 15.23
C TRP A 49 -7.68 8.76 15.45
N GLY A 50 -6.58 9.13 16.08
CA GLY A 50 -5.49 8.22 16.42
C GLY A 50 -4.76 7.65 15.20
N PHE A 51 -4.59 8.46 14.15
CA PHE A 51 -3.83 8.05 12.97
C PHE A 51 -2.33 8.21 13.21
N ASP A 52 -1.57 7.26 12.68
CA ASP A 52 -0.13 7.16 12.91
C ASP A 52 0.68 7.78 11.78
N VAL A 53 0.19 7.66 10.55
CA VAL A 53 0.89 8.10 9.34
C VAL A 53 -0.09 8.77 8.38
N ILE A 54 0.35 9.82 7.72
CA ILE A 54 -0.38 10.52 6.67
C ILE A 54 0.38 10.48 5.34
N GLY A 55 -0.34 10.31 4.25
CA GLY A 55 0.17 10.37 2.89
C GLY A 55 -0.96 10.52 1.88
N MET A 56 -0.66 10.54 0.58
CA MET A 56 -1.63 10.91 -0.44
C MET A 56 -2.04 9.77 -1.37
N THR A 57 -1.28 8.67 -1.45
CA THR A 57 -1.43 7.66 -2.52
C THR A 57 -1.88 6.29 -2.05
N GLY A 58 -1.70 5.96 -0.76
CA GLY A 58 -1.85 4.60 -0.25
C GLY A 58 -3.22 3.96 -0.45
N MET A 59 -4.32 4.74 -0.40
CA MET A 59 -5.64 4.16 -0.58
C MET A 59 -6.04 3.93 -2.05
N PRO A 60 -5.76 4.80 -3.02
CA PRO A 60 -5.90 4.43 -4.42
C PRO A 60 -5.09 3.18 -4.78
N GLU A 61 -3.83 3.10 -4.35
CA GLU A 61 -2.95 1.95 -4.60
C GLU A 61 -3.49 0.67 -3.99
N ALA A 62 -3.91 0.68 -2.74
CA ALA A 62 -4.44 -0.50 -2.06
C ALA A 62 -5.73 -1.04 -2.72
N LYS A 63 -6.62 -0.16 -3.18
CA LYS A 63 -7.83 -0.54 -3.92
C LYS A 63 -7.49 -1.19 -5.25
N LEU A 64 -6.61 -0.57 -6.04
CA LEU A 64 -6.19 -1.06 -7.34
C LEU A 64 -5.43 -2.40 -7.23
N ALA A 65 -4.57 -2.53 -6.22
CA ALA A 65 -3.89 -3.80 -5.94
C ALA A 65 -4.89 -4.91 -5.59
N ARG A 66 -5.93 -4.60 -4.80
CA ARG A 66 -7.00 -5.55 -4.46
C ARG A 66 -7.78 -5.98 -5.69
N GLU A 67 -8.12 -5.05 -6.57
CA GLU A 67 -8.80 -5.29 -7.84
C GLU A 67 -7.96 -6.14 -8.81
N ALA A 68 -6.63 -5.96 -8.77
CA ALA A 68 -5.69 -6.77 -9.53
C ALA A 68 -5.27 -8.08 -8.83
N GLU A 69 -5.92 -8.47 -7.73
CA GLU A 69 -5.60 -9.66 -6.94
C GLU A 69 -4.14 -9.74 -6.49
N LEU A 70 -3.56 -8.58 -6.19
CA LEU A 70 -2.18 -8.47 -5.70
C LEU A 70 -2.15 -8.35 -4.17
N CYS A 71 -1.15 -8.97 -3.56
CA CYS A 71 -0.78 -8.65 -2.19
C CYS A 71 -0.22 -7.22 -2.15
N TYR A 72 -0.75 -6.39 -1.29
CA TYR A 72 -0.29 -5.01 -1.10
C TYR A 72 0.19 -4.81 0.34
N ALA A 73 1.29 -4.10 0.51
CA ALA A 73 1.76 -3.60 1.79
C ALA A 73 2.35 -2.21 1.60
N CYS A 74 2.07 -1.32 2.53
CA CYS A 74 2.67 0.01 2.53
C CYS A 74 3.89 0.02 3.45
N VAL A 75 5.03 0.48 2.93
CA VAL A 75 6.23 0.80 3.71
C VAL A 75 6.36 2.31 3.70
N ALA A 76 5.90 2.95 4.78
CA ALA A 76 5.92 4.40 4.90
C ALA A 76 7.34 4.90 5.22
N MET A 77 7.88 5.71 4.34
CA MET A 77 9.17 6.40 4.52
C MET A 77 8.93 7.73 5.20
N ILE A 78 9.03 7.75 6.53
CA ILE A 78 8.72 8.96 7.32
C ILE A 78 9.77 10.03 7.05
N THR A 79 9.32 11.22 6.71
CA THR A 79 10.18 12.39 6.40
C THR A 79 10.20 13.41 7.52
N ASP A 80 9.07 13.61 8.16
CA ASP A 80 8.87 14.67 9.16
C ASP A 80 7.69 14.35 10.08
N TYR A 81 7.49 15.20 11.05
CA TYR A 81 6.26 15.30 11.81
C TYR A 81 5.33 16.28 11.11
N ASP A 82 4.09 15.92 10.91
CA ASP A 82 3.09 16.80 10.32
C ASP A 82 2.96 18.13 11.10
N SER A 83 2.20 19.11 10.61
CA SER A 83 2.08 20.48 11.10
C SER A 83 1.69 20.65 12.59
N TRP A 84 1.42 19.55 13.31
CA TRP A 84 1.11 19.58 14.74
C TRP A 84 2.34 19.76 15.65
N HIS A 85 3.56 19.48 15.17
CA HIS A 85 4.74 19.46 16.04
C HIS A 85 5.25 20.89 16.31
N PRO A 86 5.36 21.29 17.59
CA PRO A 86 5.63 22.69 17.94
C PRO A 86 7.05 23.17 17.56
N ASP A 87 8.02 22.25 17.52
CA ASP A 87 9.44 22.57 17.28
C ASP A 87 9.82 22.56 15.80
N HIS A 88 8.91 22.17 14.92
CA HIS A 88 9.10 22.19 13.48
C HIS A 88 8.39 23.41 12.86
N GLY A 89 8.75 24.61 13.32
CA GLY A 89 8.52 25.84 12.54
C GLY A 89 9.27 25.74 11.22
N ALA A 90 8.73 26.32 10.15
CA ALA A 90 9.23 26.33 8.76
C ALA A 90 10.18 25.18 8.42
N VAL A 91 9.64 24.14 7.85
CA VAL A 91 10.37 22.90 7.51
C VAL A 91 11.65 23.23 6.71
N ASP A 92 12.80 22.86 7.23
CA ASP A 92 14.07 23.01 6.50
C ASP A 92 14.06 22.03 5.31
N ILE A 93 13.89 22.57 4.11
CA ILE A 93 13.86 21.82 2.86
C ILE A 93 15.12 20.97 2.68
N THR A 94 16.29 21.46 3.16
CA THR A 94 17.56 20.72 3.07
C THR A 94 17.52 19.45 3.93
N ALA A 95 16.99 19.56 5.13
CA ALA A 95 16.82 18.41 6.03
C ALA A 95 15.83 17.38 5.47
N ILE A 96 14.71 17.83 4.86
CA ILE A 96 13.77 16.94 4.18
C ILE A 96 14.44 16.19 3.03
N ILE A 97 15.19 16.89 2.16
CA ILE A 97 15.87 16.26 1.03
C ILE A 97 16.89 15.22 1.52
N ALA A 98 17.65 15.52 2.56
CA ALA A 98 18.59 14.58 3.16
C ALA A 98 17.87 13.32 3.70
N THR A 99 16.76 13.51 4.40
CA THR A 99 15.92 12.42 4.91
C THR A 99 15.33 11.58 3.78
N LEU A 100 14.80 12.21 2.72
CA LEU A 100 14.28 11.52 1.54
C LEU A 100 15.36 10.68 0.85
N THR A 101 16.56 11.23 0.68
CA THR A 101 17.67 10.50 0.05
C THR A 101 18.08 9.29 0.90
N GLY A 102 18.25 9.45 2.19
CA GLY A 102 18.55 8.34 3.11
C GLY A 102 17.46 7.28 3.15
N ASN A 103 16.19 7.70 3.09
CA ASN A 103 15.04 6.79 3.03
C ASN A 103 15.00 6.02 1.70
N ALA A 104 15.36 6.65 0.58
CA ALA A 104 15.43 5.98 -0.72
C ALA A 104 16.46 4.83 -0.71
N ASP A 105 17.61 5.03 -0.09
CA ASP A 105 18.65 3.99 0.04
C ASP A 105 18.17 2.83 0.94
N LYS A 106 17.52 3.15 2.05
CA LYS A 106 16.88 2.14 2.92
C LYS A 106 15.80 1.36 2.16
N GLY A 107 14.96 2.06 1.39
CA GLY A 107 13.93 1.43 0.57
C GLY A 107 14.51 0.47 -0.47
N ARG A 108 15.56 0.86 -1.18
CA ARG A 108 16.26 -0.03 -2.12
C ARG A 108 16.82 -1.27 -1.41
N ALA A 109 17.45 -1.09 -0.26
CA ALA A 109 18.01 -2.19 0.53
C ALA A 109 16.93 -3.18 1.01
N LEU A 110 15.76 -2.68 1.42
CA LEU A 110 14.60 -3.48 1.81
C LEU A 110 14.06 -4.25 0.61
N VAL A 111 13.77 -3.57 -0.49
CA VAL A 111 13.17 -4.19 -1.69
C VAL A 111 14.07 -5.26 -2.28
N ALA A 112 15.39 -5.07 -2.27
CA ALA A 112 16.35 -6.05 -2.76
C ALA A 112 16.31 -7.39 -1.99
N ARG A 113 15.83 -7.41 -0.75
CA ARG A 113 15.71 -8.61 0.08
C ARG A 113 14.38 -9.36 -0.09
N LEU A 114 13.34 -8.68 -0.53
CA LEU A 114 12.00 -9.27 -0.63
C LEU A 114 11.91 -10.52 -1.49
N PRO A 115 12.56 -10.62 -2.68
CA PRO A 115 12.49 -11.82 -3.50
C PRO A 115 12.96 -13.09 -2.77
N THR A 116 14.02 -12.98 -1.97
CA THR A 116 14.55 -14.11 -1.18
C THR A 116 13.58 -14.51 -0.07
N LEU A 117 12.95 -13.54 0.60
CA LEU A 117 12.01 -13.79 1.70
C LEU A 117 10.65 -14.31 1.22
N LEU A 118 10.23 -13.94 0.03
CA LEU A 118 8.94 -14.36 -0.55
C LEU A 118 9.02 -15.71 -1.26
N GLY A 119 10.24 -16.19 -1.56
CA GLY A 119 10.48 -17.43 -2.28
C GLY A 119 10.21 -17.34 -3.78
N GLY A 120 10.79 -18.27 -4.55
CA GLY A 120 10.70 -18.28 -6.02
C GLY A 120 9.36 -18.79 -6.57
N VAL A 121 8.57 -19.51 -5.78
CA VAL A 121 7.26 -20.05 -6.19
C VAL A 121 6.16 -19.26 -5.49
N ARG A 122 5.25 -18.71 -6.29
CA ARG A 122 4.09 -17.97 -5.76
C ARG A 122 3.13 -18.92 -5.07
N ALA A 123 3.27 -19.07 -3.77
CA ALA A 123 2.29 -19.78 -2.96
C ALA A 123 0.99 -18.93 -2.87
N PRO A 124 -0.19 -19.57 -2.84
CA PRO A 124 -1.45 -18.88 -2.58
C PRO A 124 -1.38 -18.01 -1.33
N CYS A 125 -2.01 -16.87 -1.38
CA CYS A 125 -2.03 -15.97 -0.23
C CYS A 125 -2.96 -16.53 0.86
N PRO A 126 -2.48 -16.77 2.09
CA PRO A 126 -3.32 -17.29 3.17
C PRO A 126 -4.45 -16.32 3.57
N HIS A 127 -4.36 -15.06 3.13
CA HIS A 127 -5.38 -14.03 3.35
C HIS A 127 -6.29 -13.82 2.12
N GLY A 128 -6.18 -14.67 1.09
CA GLY A 128 -7.02 -14.63 -0.10
C GLY A 128 -6.85 -13.38 -0.98
N CYS A 129 -5.69 -12.69 -0.93
CA CYS A 129 -5.47 -11.53 -1.78
C CYS A 129 -5.50 -11.87 -3.27
N ASP A 130 -4.94 -13.02 -3.64
CA ASP A 130 -4.88 -13.57 -5.00
C ASP A 130 -6.21 -14.18 -5.48
N ARG A 131 -7.26 -14.08 -4.70
CA ARG A 131 -8.63 -14.54 -4.97
C ARG A 131 -9.68 -13.50 -4.60
N ALA A 132 -9.30 -12.24 -4.55
CA ALA A 132 -10.17 -11.16 -4.10
C ALA A 132 -11.42 -10.97 -4.99
N LEU A 133 -11.36 -11.40 -6.25
CA LEU A 133 -12.42 -11.27 -7.22
C LEU A 133 -13.38 -12.49 -7.31
N ASP A 134 -13.14 -13.56 -6.56
CA ASP A 134 -13.96 -14.80 -6.67
C ASP A 134 -15.47 -14.54 -6.57
N PHE A 135 -15.88 -13.56 -5.76
CA PHE A 135 -17.29 -13.20 -5.55
C PHE A 135 -17.58 -11.71 -5.86
N ALA A 136 -16.69 -11.02 -6.58
CA ALA A 136 -16.81 -9.58 -6.82
C ALA A 136 -17.64 -9.24 -8.08
N LEU A 137 -17.80 -10.18 -9.01
CA LEU A 137 -18.46 -9.94 -10.30
C LEU A 137 -19.94 -10.31 -10.22
N LEU A 138 -20.79 -9.30 -10.07
CA LEU A 138 -22.24 -9.46 -9.97
C LEU A 138 -22.94 -9.50 -11.34
N THR A 139 -22.32 -8.94 -12.39
CA THR A 139 -22.89 -8.90 -13.73
C THR A 139 -22.92 -10.30 -14.33
N ALA A 140 -24.12 -10.75 -14.75
CA ALA A 140 -24.30 -12.05 -15.39
C ALA A 140 -23.40 -12.18 -16.65
N PRO A 141 -22.83 -13.35 -16.91
CA PRO A 141 -21.86 -13.54 -18.00
C PRO A 141 -22.39 -13.13 -19.39
N ASP A 142 -23.67 -13.39 -19.67
CA ASP A 142 -24.36 -13.05 -20.93
C ASP A 142 -24.61 -11.53 -21.09
N LYS A 143 -24.45 -10.76 -20.04
CA LYS A 143 -24.63 -9.29 -20.03
C LYS A 143 -23.31 -8.53 -20.04
N ARG A 144 -22.18 -9.22 -20.06
CA ARG A 144 -20.87 -8.59 -20.07
C ARG A 144 -20.47 -8.14 -21.47
N ASP A 145 -20.03 -6.90 -21.60
CA ASP A 145 -19.55 -6.35 -22.86
C ASP A 145 -18.22 -7.02 -23.25
N PRO A 146 -18.12 -7.65 -24.44
CA PRO A 146 -16.88 -8.31 -24.89
C PRO A 146 -15.68 -7.38 -25.04
N GLN A 147 -15.90 -6.11 -25.40
CA GLN A 147 -14.81 -5.14 -25.53
C GLN A 147 -14.27 -4.76 -24.15
N LEU A 148 -15.14 -4.59 -23.16
CA LEU A 148 -14.73 -4.33 -21.79
C LEU A 148 -14.02 -5.53 -21.18
N LEU A 149 -14.47 -6.75 -21.44
CA LEU A 149 -13.79 -7.98 -21.01
C LEU A 149 -12.36 -8.06 -21.54
N ALA A 150 -12.16 -7.78 -22.82
CA ALA A 150 -10.83 -7.77 -23.42
C ALA A 150 -9.90 -6.71 -22.79
N ARG A 151 -10.44 -5.55 -22.42
CA ARG A 151 -9.67 -4.49 -21.74
C ARG A 151 -9.30 -4.82 -20.31
N LEU A 152 -10.11 -5.61 -19.62
CA LEU A 152 -9.93 -6.01 -18.23
C LEU A 152 -9.14 -7.31 -18.06
N ASP A 153 -8.76 -7.97 -19.14
CA ASP A 153 -8.11 -9.28 -19.10
C ASP A 153 -6.83 -9.29 -18.25
N ALA A 154 -5.99 -8.27 -18.38
CA ALA A 154 -4.75 -8.15 -17.61
C ALA A 154 -4.96 -8.05 -16.08
N VAL A 155 -6.11 -7.51 -15.64
CA VAL A 155 -6.42 -7.28 -14.22
C VAL A 155 -7.30 -8.39 -13.66
N ALA A 156 -8.34 -8.79 -14.39
CA ALA A 156 -9.39 -9.68 -13.92
C ALA A 156 -9.53 -10.96 -14.79
N GLY A 157 -8.58 -11.23 -15.67
CA GLY A 157 -8.64 -12.36 -16.61
C GLY A 157 -8.87 -13.71 -15.95
N ARG A 158 -8.34 -13.92 -14.75
CA ARG A 158 -8.57 -15.15 -13.97
C ARG A 158 -10.05 -15.46 -13.76
N VAL A 159 -10.85 -14.45 -13.42
CA VAL A 159 -12.30 -14.62 -13.14
C VAL A 159 -13.18 -14.34 -14.35
N LEU A 160 -12.69 -13.56 -15.32
CA LEU A 160 -13.41 -13.21 -16.55
C LEU A 160 -13.20 -14.26 -17.63
N GLY A 161 -12.03 -14.87 -17.71
CA GLY A 161 -11.66 -15.90 -18.71
C GLY A 161 -12.19 -17.29 -18.40
N GLN A 162 -12.76 -17.55 -17.23
CA GLN A 162 -13.38 -18.82 -16.93
C GLN A 162 -14.65 -18.98 -17.77
N LYS A 163 -14.56 -19.74 -18.85
CA LYS A 163 -15.72 -20.37 -19.45
C LYS A 163 -16.30 -21.28 -18.35
N HIS A 164 -17.41 -20.86 -17.74
CA HIS A 164 -18.21 -21.78 -16.96
C HIS A 164 -18.70 -22.89 -17.91
N THR A 165 -17.94 -23.98 -18.00
CA THR A 165 -18.51 -25.26 -18.48
C THR A 165 -19.50 -25.65 -17.39
N GLY A 166 -20.80 -25.41 -17.69
CA GLY A 166 -21.94 -25.87 -16.93
C GLY A 166 -22.02 -27.38 -16.88
#